data_4fa91a4c6bac71e8d90bb1981d4fb8d9
#
_entry.id   4fa91a4c6bac71e8d90bb1981d4fb8d9
#
_cell.length_a   1.000
_cell.length_b   1.000
_cell.length_c   1.000
_cell.angle_alpha   90.00
_cell.angle_beta   90.00
_cell.angle_gamma   90.00
#
_symmetry.space_group_name_H-M   'P 1'
#
loop_
_entity.id
_entity.type
_entity.pdbx_description
1 polymer ?
#
loop_
_entity_poly.entity_id
_entity_poly.type
_entity_poly.pdbx_seq_one_letter_code
_entity_poly.pdbx_strand_id
1 'polypeptide(L)'
;YSAAKGGIASLTLVQAAEMARYGITVNGLAPAARTSMTESAMPDVVKAPQDGSFDAWAAENVAPLVVWLGSTASSHVTGKVFESQGGRISMCDGWRTDATLDKGARWEPAELGPIVDQLLAQAVPAQKVWGT
;
A
#
# COMPACT_ATOMS: atom_id res chain seq x y z
N TYR A 1 13.47 3.27 9.08
CA TYR A 1 12.14 2.62 9.10
C TYR A 1 11.43 2.71 7.74
N SER A 2 11.16 3.93 7.23
CA SER A 2 10.42 4.16 5.97
C SER A 2 11.04 3.46 4.76
N ALA A 3 12.37 3.54 4.61
CA ALA A 3 13.08 2.85 3.53
C ALA A 3 12.90 1.32 3.61
N ALA A 4 12.96 0.73 4.82
CA ALA A 4 12.74 -0.71 5.01
C ALA A 4 11.32 -1.11 4.65
N LYS A 5 10.31 -0.34 5.10
CA LYS A 5 8.90 -0.63 4.80
C LYS A 5 8.56 -0.43 3.31
N GLY A 6 9.10 0.62 2.69
CA GLY A 6 9.00 0.82 1.24
C GLY A 6 9.68 -0.31 0.45
N GLY A 7 10.84 -0.77 0.93
CA GLY A 7 11.52 -1.94 0.36
C GLY A 7 10.68 -3.22 0.41
N ILE A 8 10.00 -3.49 1.52
CA ILE A 8 9.09 -4.65 1.65
C ILE A 8 7.93 -4.54 0.66
N ALA A 9 7.31 -3.37 0.53
CA ALA A 9 6.22 -3.16 -0.42
C ALA A 9 6.68 -3.41 -1.87
N SER A 10 7.83 -2.87 -2.26
CA SER A 10 8.40 -3.10 -3.60
C SER A 10 8.79 -4.57 -3.81
N LEU A 11 9.39 -5.22 -2.81
CA LEU A 11 9.74 -6.63 -2.86
C LEU A 11 8.50 -7.54 -3.04
N THR A 12 7.37 -7.18 -2.43
CA THR A 12 6.09 -7.88 -2.64
C THR A 12 5.72 -7.93 -4.12
N LEU A 13 5.87 -6.81 -4.85
CA LEU A 13 5.55 -6.76 -6.28
C LEU A 13 6.50 -7.60 -7.12
N VAL A 14 7.79 -7.54 -6.83
CA VAL A 14 8.82 -8.32 -7.53
C VAL A 14 8.60 -9.81 -7.30
N GLN A 15 8.43 -10.23 -6.05
CA GLN A 15 8.18 -11.63 -5.71
C GLN A 15 6.88 -12.15 -6.30
N ALA A 16 5.81 -11.34 -6.35
CA ALA A 16 4.57 -11.73 -6.99
C ALA A 16 4.77 -12.07 -8.48
N ALA A 17 5.54 -11.25 -9.19
CA ALA A 17 5.86 -11.49 -10.61
C ALA A 17 6.73 -12.74 -10.79
N GLU A 18 7.75 -12.93 -9.94
CA GLU A 18 8.67 -14.09 -10.04
C GLU A 18 8.00 -15.41 -9.65
N MET A 19 7.14 -15.39 -8.63
CA MET A 19 6.49 -16.60 -8.08
C MET A 19 5.23 -17.02 -8.83
N ALA A 20 4.66 -16.14 -9.67
CA ALA A 20 3.45 -16.44 -10.44
C ALA A 20 3.59 -17.72 -11.28
N ARG A 21 4.76 -17.96 -11.87
CA ARG A 21 5.05 -19.18 -12.65
C ARG A 21 4.95 -20.48 -11.84
N TYR A 22 4.99 -20.40 -10.53
CA TYR A 22 4.85 -21.55 -9.63
C TYR A 22 3.45 -21.65 -9.01
N GLY A 23 2.51 -20.77 -9.40
CA GLY A 23 1.18 -20.69 -8.82
C GLY A 23 1.16 -20.15 -7.38
N ILE A 24 2.23 -19.44 -6.97
CA ILE A 24 2.35 -18.87 -5.64
C ILE A 24 1.90 -17.41 -5.70
N THR A 25 0.99 -17.03 -4.80
CA THR A 25 0.57 -15.65 -4.62
C THR A 25 1.42 -14.96 -3.55
N VAL A 26 1.76 -13.70 -3.77
CA VAL A 26 2.53 -12.88 -2.83
C VAL A 26 1.81 -11.55 -2.65
N ASN A 27 1.42 -11.23 -1.42
CA ASN A 27 0.74 -9.99 -1.09
C ASN A 27 1.36 -9.39 0.17
N GLY A 28 1.37 -8.07 0.27
CA GLY A 28 1.83 -7.31 1.42
C GLY A 28 0.67 -6.82 2.27
N LEU A 29 0.91 -6.65 3.57
CA LEU A 29 -0.02 -6.06 4.50
C LEU A 29 0.64 -4.92 5.26
N ALA A 30 -0.01 -3.77 5.29
CA ALA A 30 0.33 -2.61 6.09
C ALA A 30 -0.73 -2.43 7.20
N PRO A 31 -0.56 -3.10 8.36
CA PRO A 31 -1.53 -3.05 9.44
C PRO A 31 -1.40 -1.78 10.26
N ALA A 32 -2.52 -1.25 10.72
CA ALA A 32 -2.56 -0.24 11.76
C ALA A 32 -3.36 -0.76 12.95
N ALA A 33 -2.70 -0.90 14.10
CA ALA A 33 -3.29 -1.47 15.30
C ALA A 33 -2.62 -0.89 16.56
N ARG A 34 -3.25 -1.06 17.71
CA ARG A 34 -2.65 -0.77 19.01
C ARG A 34 -1.53 -1.77 19.28
N THR A 35 -0.35 -1.25 19.45
CA THR A 35 0.88 -1.96 19.81
C THR A 35 1.68 -1.10 20.77
N SER A 36 2.69 -1.64 21.44
CA SER A 36 3.58 -0.85 22.30
C SER A 36 4.18 0.35 21.57
N MET A 37 4.46 0.22 20.28
CA MET A 37 5.00 1.31 19.45
C MET A 37 3.95 2.41 19.22
N THR A 38 2.72 2.06 18.86
CA THR A 38 1.65 3.05 18.62
C THR A 38 1.15 3.69 19.90
N GLU A 39 1.10 2.94 21.00
CA GLU A 39 0.79 3.47 22.34
C GLU A 39 1.82 4.49 22.79
N SER A 40 3.11 4.25 22.53
CA SER A 40 4.17 5.19 22.84
C SER A 40 4.11 6.47 21.99
N ALA A 41 3.72 6.34 20.71
CA ALA A 41 3.70 7.46 19.78
C ALA A 41 2.40 8.28 19.82
N MET A 42 1.27 7.64 20.08
CA MET A 42 -0.07 8.22 19.95
C MET A 42 -1.05 7.65 20.99
N PRO A 43 -0.76 7.75 22.32
CA PRO A 43 -1.54 7.08 23.36
C PRO A 43 -3.02 7.42 23.35
N ASP A 44 -3.37 8.69 23.12
CA ASP A 44 -4.76 9.15 23.12
C ASP A 44 -5.56 8.69 21.90
N VAL A 45 -4.88 8.48 20.77
CA VAL A 45 -5.51 8.07 19.50
C VAL A 45 -5.85 6.58 19.49
N VAL A 46 -4.97 5.75 20.06
CA VAL A 46 -5.10 4.30 20.00
C VAL A 46 -5.78 3.69 21.23
N LYS A 47 -6.22 4.52 22.18
CA LYS A 47 -6.85 4.07 23.42
C LYS A 47 -8.08 3.19 23.16
N ALA A 48 -8.18 2.10 23.90
CA ALA A 48 -9.37 1.25 23.83
C ALA A 48 -10.61 1.98 24.36
N PRO A 49 -11.77 1.84 23.73
CA PRO A 49 -13.01 2.37 24.25
C PRO A 49 -13.36 1.71 25.60
N GLN A 50 -13.95 2.50 26.50
CA GLN A 50 -14.34 2.02 27.84
C GLN A 50 -15.85 1.71 27.93
N ASP A 51 -16.60 2.01 26.90
CA ASP A 51 -18.05 1.89 26.83
C ASP A 51 -18.54 0.61 26.12
N GLY A 52 -17.60 -0.29 25.77
CA GLY A 52 -17.90 -1.53 25.05
C GLY A 52 -18.16 -1.34 23.55
N SER A 53 -17.94 -0.14 23.01
CA SER A 53 -18.03 0.10 21.56
C SER A 53 -16.90 -0.63 20.80
N PHE A 54 -17.03 -0.70 19.49
CA PHE A 54 -16.04 -1.36 18.63
C PHE A 54 -14.65 -0.74 18.77
N ASP A 55 -13.68 -1.55 19.18
CA ASP A 55 -12.29 -1.14 19.29
C ASP A 55 -11.58 -1.20 17.92
N ALA A 56 -11.57 -0.09 17.21
CA ALA A 56 -10.96 0.01 15.89
C ALA A 56 -9.43 -0.18 15.88
N TRP A 57 -8.78 -0.12 17.05
CA TRP A 57 -7.34 -0.31 17.17
C TRP A 57 -6.94 -1.69 17.73
N ALA A 58 -7.89 -2.56 18.00
CA ALA A 58 -7.59 -3.91 18.43
C ALA A 58 -6.79 -4.65 17.35
N ALA A 59 -5.70 -5.32 17.76
CA ALA A 59 -4.78 -5.99 16.83
C ALA A 59 -5.47 -7.16 16.08
N GLU A 60 -6.44 -7.77 16.70
CA GLU A 60 -7.24 -8.88 16.16
C GLU A 60 -8.00 -8.50 14.90
N ASN A 61 -8.31 -7.22 14.68
CA ASN A 61 -9.00 -6.75 13.48
C ASN A 61 -8.23 -6.99 12.17
N VAL A 62 -6.92 -7.18 12.26
CA VAL A 62 -6.05 -7.43 11.11
C VAL A 62 -6.11 -8.90 10.66
N ALA A 63 -6.33 -9.82 11.59
CA ALA A 63 -6.27 -11.26 11.35
C ALA A 63 -7.21 -11.78 10.24
N PRO A 64 -8.46 -11.33 10.10
CA PRO A 64 -9.37 -11.82 9.08
C PRO A 64 -8.83 -11.69 7.65
N LEU A 65 -8.19 -10.55 7.33
CA LEU A 65 -7.60 -10.34 6.01
C LEU A 65 -6.41 -11.29 5.77
N VAL A 66 -5.57 -11.51 6.79
CA VAL A 66 -4.44 -12.45 6.70
C VAL A 66 -4.93 -13.86 6.44
N VAL A 67 -5.92 -14.31 7.19
CA VAL A 67 -6.53 -15.65 7.02
C VAL A 67 -7.13 -15.82 5.63
N TRP A 68 -7.86 -14.81 5.15
CA TRP A 68 -8.45 -14.86 3.81
C TRP A 68 -7.37 -14.88 2.72
N LEU A 69 -6.36 -14.04 2.81
CA LEU A 69 -5.24 -14.02 1.85
C LEU A 69 -4.43 -15.33 1.84
N GLY A 70 -4.40 -16.05 2.95
CA GLY A 70 -3.78 -17.38 3.05
C GLY A 70 -4.69 -18.53 2.60
N SER A 71 -5.91 -18.26 2.18
CA SER A 71 -6.86 -19.30 1.74
C SER A 71 -6.90 -19.47 0.23
N THR A 72 -7.48 -20.58 -0.24
CA THR A 72 -7.71 -20.82 -1.67
C THR A 72 -8.70 -19.84 -2.30
N ALA A 73 -9.55 -19.19 -1.51
CA ALA A 73 -10.51 -18.19 -1.97
C ALA A 73 -9.83 -16.95 -2.55
N SER A 74 -8.59 -16.66 -2.14
CA SER A 74 -7.78 -15.52 -2.61
C SER A 74 -6.75 -15.88 -3.69
N SER A 75 -6.82 -17.08 -4.27
CA SER A 75 -5.82 -17.57 -5.25
C SER A 75 -5.64 -16.70 -6.49
N HIS A 76 -6.60 -15.83 -6.77
CA HIS A 76 -6.57 -14.85 -7.86
C HIS A 76 -5.91 -13.52 -7.46
N VAL A 77 -5.52 -13.34 -6.18
CA VAL A 77 -4.97 -12.10 -5.65
C VAL A 77 -3.47 -12.24 -5.45
N THR A 78 -2.69 -11.48 -6.20
CA THR A 78 -1.23 -11.44 -6.07
C THR A 78 -0.69 -10.06 -6.45
N GLY A 79 0.47 -9.68 -5.91
CA GLY A 79 1.13 -8.41 -6.20
C GLY A 79 0.37 -7.20 -5.65
N LYS A 80 -0.33 -7.37 -4.54
CA LYS A 80 -1.08 -6.29 -3.90
C LYS A 80 -0.53 -5.99 -2.51
N VAL A 81 -0.61 -4.73 -2.12
CA VAL A 81 -0.37 -4.28 -0.75
C VAL A 81 -1.69 -3.76 -0.20
N PHE A 82 -2.09 -4.26 0.94
CA PHE A 82 -3.33 -3.87 1.61
C PHE A 82 -3.04 -3.11 2.89
N GLU A 83 -3.82 -2.08 3.15
CA GLU A 83 -3.93 -1.49 4.49
C GLU A 83 -5.10 -2.13 5.22
N SER A 84 -4.93 -2.37 6.52
CA SER A 84 -5.99 -2.90 7.39
C SER A 84 -5.97 -2.20 8.73
N GLN A 85 -7.11 -1.60 9.11
CA GLN A 85 -7.31 -0.94 10.39
C GLN A 85 -8.77 -1.06 10.84
N GLY A 86 -9.01 -1.66 11.98
CA GLY A 86 -10.38 -1.86 12.46
C GLY A 86 -11.21 -2.61 11.43
N GLY A 87 -12.35 -2.04 11.04
CA GLY A 87 -13.22 -2.59 9.99
C GLY A 87 -12.89 -2.13 8.57
N ARG A 88 -11.81 -1.34 8.39
CA ARG A 88 -11.45 -0.78 7.09
C ARG A 88 -10.34 -1.58 6.44
N ILE A 89 -10.51 -1.90 5.16
CA ILE A 89 -9.50 -2.48 4.29
C ILE A 89 -9.37 -1.57 3.06
N SER A 90 -8.14 -1.22 2.72
CA SER A 90 -7.82 -0.46 1.52
C SER A 90 -6.75 -1.21 0.72
N MET A 91 -6.74 -1.04 -0.58
CA MET A 91 -5.69 -1.56 -1.44
C MET A 91 -4.83 -0.39 -1.92
N CYS A 92 -3.52 -0.49 -1.70
CA CYS A 92 -2.57 0.52 -2.18
C CYS A 92 -2.32 0.33 -3.68
N ASP A 93 -2.33 1.43 -4.42
CA ASP A 93 -1.76 1.45 -5.76
C ASP A 93 -0.23 1.35 -5.66
N GLY A 94 0.32 0.40 -6.41
CA GLY A 94 1.77 0.23 -6.51
C GLY A 94 2.37 1.15 -7.57
N TRP A 95 3.66 1.00 -7.79
CA TRP A 95 4.36 1.62 -8.92
C TRP A 95 3.76 1.07 -10.22
N ARG A 96 3.14 1.93 -10.99
CA ARG A 96 2.63 1.62 -12.32
C ARG A 96 2.96 2.78 -13.26
N THR A 97 3.28 2.45 -14.52
CA THR A 97 3.35 3.45 -15.58
C THR A 97 1.93 3.90 -15.91
N ASP A 98 1.69 5.19 -15.84
CA ASP A 98 0.42 5.79 -16.20
C ASP A 98 0.51 6.40 -17.60
N ALA A 99 0.42 7.71 -17.75
CA ALA A 99 0.57 8.37 -19.05
C ALA A 99 1.99 8.18 -19.59
N THR A 100 2.08 7.98 -20.90
CA THR A 100 3.35 7.82 -21.61
C THR A 100 3.36 8.72 -22.84
N LEU A 101 4.45 9.45 -23.02
CA LEU A 101 4.72 10.21 -24.23
C LEU A 101 6.04 9.72 -24.85
N ASP A 102 6.00 9.33 -26.11
CA ASP A 102 7.16 8.85 -26.83
C ASP A 102 7.37 9.69 -28.10
N LYS A 103 8.53 10.27 -28.24
CA LYS A 103 8.96 11.05 -29.43
C LYS A 103 9.51 10.14 -30.52
N GLY A 104 9.84 8.90 -30.22
CA GLY A 104 10.54 8.00 -31.16
C GLY A 104 12.01 8.39 -31.40
N ALA A 105 12.56 9.34 -30.61
CA ALA A 105 13.93 9.84 -30.72
C ALA A 105 14.41 10.33 -29.33
N ARG A 106 15.70 10.68 -29.22
CA ARG A 106 16.26 11.27 -28.02
C ARG A 106 15.62 12.66 -27.75
N TRP A 107 15.22 12.88 -26.51
CA TRP A 107 14.77 14.18 -26.05
C TRP A 107 15.95 15.14 -25.82
N GLU A 108 15.80 16.38 -26.22
CA GLU A 108 16.67 17.45 -25.78
C GLU A 108 16.14 18.01 -24.46
N PRO A 109 17.02 18.41 -23.50
CA PRO A 109 16.58 18.89 -22.19
C PRO A 109 15.59 20.07 -22.26
N ALA A 110 15.74 20.97 -23.26
CA ALA A 110 14.85 22.11 -23.43
C ALA A 110 13.42 21.74 -23.85
N GLU A 111 13.18 20.54 -24.37
CA GLU A 111 11.86 20.07 -24.80
C GLU A 111 11.06 19.48 -23.63
N LEU A 112 11.70 19.12 -22.50
CA LEU A 112 11.10 18.29 -21.47
C LEU A 112 10.06 19.03 -20.62
N GLY A 113 10.17 20.34 -20.43
CA GLY A 113 9.23 21.10 -19.60
C GLY A 113 7.77 20.88 -20.00
N PRO A 114 7.37 21.23 -21.24
CA PRO A 114 5.99 21.01 -21.69
C PRO A 114 5.54 19.56 -21.69
N ILE A 115 6.46 18.61 -21.91
CA ILE A 115 6.18 17.18 -21.89
C ILE A 115 5.85 16.71 -20.48
N VAL A 116 6.64 17.13 -19.49
CA VAL A 116 6.38 16.81 -18.09
C VAL A 116 5.07 17.44 -17.62
N ASP A 117 4.76 18.68 -18.02
CA ASP A 117 3.48 19.33 -17.71
C ASP A 117 2.27 18.54 -18.26
N GLN A 118 2.38 17.99 -19.46
CA GLN A 118 1.34 17.12 -20.04
C GLN A 118 1.18 15.82 -19.24
N LEU A 119 2.27 15.19 -18.80
CA LEU A 119 2.23 13.99 -17.95
C LEU A 119 1.60 14.32 -16.59
N LEU A 120 1.99 15.43 -15.98
CA LEU A 120 1.44 15.86 -14.69
C LEU A 120 -0.06 16.17 -14.77
N ALA A 121 -0.54 16.74 -15.87
CA ALA A 121 -1.96 17.02 -16.06
C ALA A 121 -2.83 15.75 -16.11
N GLN A 122 -2.26 14.62 -16.43
CA GLN A 122 -2.93 13.32 -16.52
C GLN A 122 -2.68 12.45 -15.27
N ALA A 123 -1.69 12.79 -14.45
CA ALA A 123 -1.31 12.00 -13.30
C ALA A 123 -2.35 12.07 -12.18
N VAL A 124 -2.55 10.97 -11.49
CA VAL A 124 -3.30 10.95 -10.22
C VAL A 124 -2.52 11.78 -9.20
N PRO A 125 -3.16 12.74 -8.52
CA PRO A 125 -2.48 13.53 -7.48
C PRO A 125 -1.85 12.64 -6.41
N ALA A 126 -0.70 13.05 -5.91
CA ALA A 126 -0.03 12.34 -4.83
C ALA A 126 -0.96 12.25 -3.60
N GLN A 127 -1.01 11.08 -2.99
CA GLN A 127 -1.74 10.90 -1.74
C GLN A 127 -1.11 11.82 -0.67
N LYS A 128 -1.96 12.51 0.09
CA LYS A 128 -1.49 13.29 1.23
C LYS A 128 -0.86 12.39 2.27
N VAL A 129 0.28 12.80 2.79
CA VAL A 129 0.94 12.10 3.89
C VAL A 129 0.13 12.34 5.16
N TRP A 130 0.10 11.34 6.03
CA TRP A 130 -0.61 11.44 7.29
C TRP A 130 -0.11 12.63 8.11
N GLY A 131 -1.01 13.50 8.54
CA GLY A 131 -0.68 14.71 9.30
C GLY A 131 -0.36 15.97 8.47
N THR A 132 -0.57 15.95 7.13
CA THR A 132 -0.42 17.12 6.25
C THR A 132 -1.75 17.61 5.68
#